data_e2d870a7f8aa97e91337822064724c9c
#
_entry.id   e2d870a7f8aa97e91337822064724c9c
#
_cell.length_a   1.000
_cell.length_b   1.000
_cell.length_c   1.000
_cell.angle_alpha   90.00
_cell.angle_beta   90.00
_cell.angle_gamma   90.00
#
_symmetry.space_group_name_H-M   'P 1'
#
loop_
_entity.id
_entity.type
_entity.pdbx_description
1 polymer ?
#
loop_
_entity_poly.entity_id
_entity_poly.type
_entity_poly.pdbx_seq_one_letter_code
_entity_poly.pdbx_strand_id
1 'polypeptide(L)'
;MIRIKETPGCRITIRQNPHPNLPKCEMVCDTMLHKKLDKYDLTHFLNTHTMSLFIGRPRSGKTSLVHSLFEHSHLLRYCFTKVYLFQPTQSGASIKENIFDTLPPDQIYRELSYENLEEVKIRIEEDAAQGLSSCIIFDDVTAELKNKQTLQLFKQLAFNRRHLRLSMFFLVQTWFSVPKELRRLWTNLFIFKVSKNEMVNIWDEIIEQDMGYLPLIMKQVYRVPYKFLFINTDSGRMFDGWDEILLDD
;
A
#
# COMPACT_ATOMS: atom_id res chain seq x y z
N MET A 1 -7.11 -23.34 -16.15
CA MET A 1 -6.43 -23.36 -14.83
C MET A 1 -4.92 -23.35 -15.11
N ILE A 2 -4.24 -22.22 -14.86
CA ILE A 2 -2.80 -22.10 -15.09
C ILE A 2 -2.08 -22.94 -14.03
N ARG A 3 -1.29 -23.92 -14.47
CA ARG A 3 -0.41 -24.70 -13.59
C ARG A 3 0.98 -24.05 -13.62
N ILE A 4 1.35 -23.37 -12.55
CA ILE A 4 2.72 -22.92 -12.33
C ILE A 4 3.48 -24.09 -11.72
N LYS A 5 4.62 -24.45 -12.32
CA LYS A 5 5.55 -25.47 -11.79
C LYS A 5 6.79 -24.73 -11.29
N GLU A 6 7.40 -25.27 -10.25
CA GLU A 6 8.72 -24.81 -9.80
C GLU A 6 9.74 -25.14 -10.91
N THR A 7 10.58 -24.17 -11.23
CA THR A 7 11.69 -24.38 -12.19
C THR A 7 12.86 -25.00 -11.44
N PRO A 8 13.43 -26.13 -11.90
CA PRO A 8 14.61 -26.70 -11.27
C PRO A 8 15.77 -25.69 -11.26
N GLY A 9 16.39 -25.50 -10.10
CA GLY A 9 17.51 -24.57 -9.93
C GLY A 9 17.12 -23.21 -9.34
N CYS A 10 15.85 -22.78 -9.40
CA CYS A 10 15.42 -21.58 -8.72
C CYS A 10 15.48 -21.73 -7.21
N ARG A 11 16.16 -20.82 -6.54
CA ARG A 11 16.28 -20.75 -5.07
C ARG A 11 15.97 -19.34 -4.60
N ILE A 12 15.49 -19.23 -3.37
CA ILE A 12 15.30 -17.93 -2.70
C ILE A 12 16.04 -17.94 -1.36
N THR A 13 16.65 -16.81 -1.04
CA THR A 13 17.30 -16.59 0.25
C THR A 13 16.59 -15.45 0.95
N ILE A 14 16.30 -15.62 2.25
CA ILE A 14 15.70 -14.57 3.07
C ILE A 14 16.81 -13.89 3.86
N ARG A 15 17.07 -12.64 3.55
CA ARG A 15 17.93 -11.78 4.37
C ARG A 15 17.07 -11.17 5.47
N GLN A 16 17.31 -11.58 6.71
CA GLN A 16 16.62 -11.01 7.85
C GLN A 16 16.90 -9.50 7.94
N ASN A 17 15.84 -8.74 8.19
CA ASN A 17 15.97 -7.32 8.44
C ASN A 17 16.73 -7.12 9.78
N PRO A 18 17.75 -6.23 9.83
CA PRO A 18 18.45 -5.92 11.07
C PRO A 18 17.55 -5.26 12.12
N HIS A 19 16.38 -4.78 11.72
CA HIS A 19 15.38 -4.18 12.59
C HIS A 19 14.22 -5.14 12.85
N PRO A 20 14.30 -6.04 13.88
CA PRO A 20 13.32 -7.10 14.09
C PRO A 20 11.92 -6.60 14.51
N ASN A 21 11.79 -5.31 14.85
CA ASN A 21 10.55 -4.73 15.38
C ASN A 21 9.82 -3.83 14.37
N LEU A 22 10.08 -3.99 13.06
CA LEU A 22 9.26 -3.36 12.03
C LEU A 22 7.80 -3.86 12.15
N PRO A 23 6.81 -3.00 11.85
CA PRO A 23 5.42 -3.36 12.05
C PRO A 23 5.07 -4.61 11.24
N LYS A 24 4.61 -5.62 11.93
CA LYS A 24 3.98 -6.79 11.33
C LYS A 24 2.52 -6.47 11.14
N CYS A 25 1.92 -7.02 10.10
CA CYS A 25 0.49 -6.94 9.94
C CYS A 25 -0.16 -7.84 11.01
N GLU A 26 -0.53 -7.26 12.12
CA GLU A 26 -1.35 -7.89 13.13
C GLU A 26 -2.78 -7.40 12.96
N MET A 27 -3.76 -8.27 13.24
CA MET A 27 -5.15 -7.83 13.22
C MET A 27 -5.38 -6.86 14.37
N VAL A 28 -5.56 -5.60 14.06
CA VAL A 28 -5.94 -4.53 15.00
C VAL A 28 -7.45 -4.58 15.29
N CYS A 29 -8.08 -5.75 15.14
CA CYS A 29 -9.53 -5.83 15.23
C CYS A 29 -10.05 -5.79 16.64
N ASP A 30 -9.32 -6.02 17.71
CA ASP A 30 -9.90 -6.01 19.05
C ASP A 30 -8.91 -5.98 20.21
N THR A 31 -7.61 -5.91 20.00
CA THR A 31 -6.68 -5.85 21.13
C THR A 31 -5.36 -5.17 20.79
N MET A 32 -5.12 -4.11 21.53
CA MET A 32 -3.83 -3.56 21.92
C MET A 32 -2.71 -3.51 20.86
N LEU A 33 -2.57 -2.37 20.31
CA LEU A 33 -1.37 -1.90 19.65
C LEU A 33 -0.15 -1.95 20.59
N HIS A 34 0.89 -2.63 20.16
CA HIS A 34 2.14 -2.67 20.91
C HIS A 34 2.82 -1.30 20.94
N LYS A 35 3.03 -0.78 22.14
CA LYS A 35 3.55 0.56 22.43
C LYS A 35 5.06 0.74 22.20
N LYS A 36 5.78 -0.19 21.57
CA LYS A 36 7.25 -0.10 21.48
C LYS A 36 7.76 -0.47 20.09
N LEU A 37 7.65 0.48 19.16
CA LEU A 37 8.40 0.41 17.90
C LEU A 37 9.32 1.63 17.74
N ASP A 38 10.05 1.96 18.78
CA ASP A 38 10.76 3.22 18.94
C ASP A 38 12.03 3.40 18.11
N LYS A 39 12.28 2.63 17.05
CA LYS A 39 13.60 2.70 16.39
C LYS A 39 13.65 2.43 14.89
N TYR A 40 12.52 2.45 14.15
CA TYR A 40 12.57 1.98 12.77
C TYR A 40 12.21 3.05 11.77
N ASP A 41 13.21 3.41 10.99
CA ASP A 41 13.07 4.30 9.85
C ASP A 41 12.63 3.48 8.63
N LEU A 42 11.36 3.56 8.28
CA LEU A 42 10.83 2.95 7.05
C LEU A 42 11.21 3.73 5.78
N THR A 43 11.94 4.83 5.90
CA THR A 43 12.35 5.62 4.73
C THR A 43 13.22 4.81 3.76
N HIS A 44 13.88 3.76 4.26
CA HIS A 44 14.58 2.81 3.40
C HIS A 44 13.66 1.98 2.50
N PHE A 45 12.38 1.85 2.87
CA PHE A 45 11.38 1.07 2.15
C PHE A 45 10.39 1.97 1.41
N LEU A 46 10.02 3.09 2.03
CA LEU A 46 9.03 4.03 1.52
C LEU A 46 9.72 5.36 1.20
N ASN A 47 10.01 5.57 -0.08
CA ASN A 47 10.52 6.85 -0.56
C ASN A 47 9.48 7.97 -0.36
N THR A 48 9.93 9.23 -0.43
CA THR A 48 9.02 10.38 -0.44
C THR A 48 8.19 10.41 -1.73
N HIS A 49 6.97 10.92 -1.63
CA HIS A 49 6.04 11.09 -2.77
C HIS A 49 5.71 9.78 -3.50
N THR A 50 5.46 8.74 -2.71
CA THR A 50 5.19 7.38 -3.21
C THR A 50 3.74 7.19 -3.63
N MET A 51 3.55 6.20 -4.50
CA MET A 51 2.27 5.56 -4.73
C MET A 51 2.34 4.14 -4.16
N SER A 52 1.61 3.90 -3.08
CA SER A 52 1.60 2.61 -2.39
C SER A 52 0.26 1.92 -2.55
N LEU A 53 0.28 0.71 -3.11
CA LEU A 53 -0.92 -0.09 -3.34
C LEU A 53 -0.95 -1.28 -2.38
N PHE A 54 -2.04 -1.40 -1.63
CA PHE A 54 -2.30 -2.51 -0.70
C PHE A 54 -3.39 -3.39 -1.28
N ILE A 55 -3.03 -4.62 -1.66
CA ILE A 55 -3.93 -5.55 -2.36
C ILE A 55 -4.22 -6.75 -1.47
N GLY A 56 -5.49 -7.12 -1.34
CA GLY A 56 -5.88 -8.34 -0.65
C GLY A 56 -7.36 -8.38 -0.31
N ARG A 57 -7.83 -9.57 0.01
CA ARG A 57 -9.22 -9.82 0.34
C ARG A 57 -9.68 -9.00 1.56
N PRO A 58 -10.99 -8.83 1.78
CA PRO A 58 -11.49 -8.31 3.04
C PRO A 58 -10.87 -9.06 4.24
N ARG A 59 -10.57 -8.34 5.32
CA ARG A 59 -9.95 -8.89 6.54
C ARG A 59 -8.55 -9.50 6.35
N SER A 60 -7.84 -9.15 5.28
CA SER A 60 -6.45 -9.61 5.07
C SER A 60 -5.40 -8.83 5.87
N GLY A 61 -5.76 -7.69 6.46
CA GLY A 61 -4.87 -6.85 7.25
C GLY A 61 -4.40 -5.56 6.57
N LYS A 62 -4.90 -5.21 5.39
CA LYS A 62 -4.51 -3.99 4.66
C LYS A 62 -4.65 -2.72 5.50
N THR A 63 -5.86 -2.47 5.97
CA THR A 63 -6.17 -1.27 6.78
C THR A 63 -5.38 -1.29 8.10
N SER A 64 -5.21 -2.46 8.72
CA SER A 64 -4.39 -2.60 9.93
C SER A 64 -2.93 -2.25 9.69
N LEU A 65 -2.35 -2.67 8.55
CA LEU A 65 -0.97 -2.32 8.20
C LEU A 65 -0.83 -0.82 7.98
N VAL A 66 -1.73 -0.20 7.20
CA VAL A 66 -1.71 1.26 6.98
C VAL A 66 -1.89 2.00 8.30
N HIS A 67 -2.82 1.57 9.15
CA HIS A 67 -3.01 2.12 10.47
C HIS A 67 -1.71 2.08 11.29
N SER A 68 -1.04 0.92 11.37
CA SER A 68 0.23 0.77 12.09
C SER A 68 1.34 1.66 11.52
N LEU A 69 1.39 1.86 10.20
CA LEU A 69 2.35 2.76 9.57
C LEU A 69 2.15 4.21 10.00
N PHE A 70 0.91 4.64 10.21
CA PHE A 70 0.59 6.02 10.61
C PHE A 70 0.53 6.23 12.13
N GLU A 71 0.40 5.17 12.92
CA GLU A 71 0.34 5.28 14.38
C GLU A 71 1.69 5.57 14.99
N HIS A 72 2.76 4.98 14.46
CA HIS A 72 4.08 5.06 15.05
C HIS A 72 4.83 6.32 14.63
N SER A 73 5.35 7.04 15.62
CA SER A 73 6.07 8.31 15.42
C SER A 73 7.32 8.20 14.55
N HIS A 74 7.92 7.01 14.50
CA HIS A 74 9.12 6.73 13.69
C HIS A 74 8.80 6.27 12.26
N LEU A 75 7.52 6.10 11.94
CA LEU A 75 7.09 5.68 10.63
C LEU A 75 6.47 6.88 9.89
N LEU A 76 5.20 6.81 9.53
CA LEU A 76 4.59 7.82 8.68
C LEU A 76 3.82 8.92 9.44
N ARG A 77 3.66 8.81 10.77
CA ARG A 77 2.83 9.71 11.57
C ARG A 77 3.14 11.19 11.38
N TYR A 78 4.41 11.53 11.25
CA TYR A 78 4.87 12.92 11.12
C TYR A 78 5.51 13.23 9.76
N CYS A 79 5.38 12.31 8.80
CA CYS A 79 5.95 12.51 7.47
C CYS A 79 5.11 13.47 6.61
N PHE A 80 3.86 13.69 6.98
CA PHE A 80 2.93 14.50 6.21
C PHE A 80 2.35 15.62 7.08
N THR A 81 2.25 16.80 6.49
CA THR A 81 1.61 17.95 7.13
C THR A 81 0.10 17.78 7.15
N LYS A 82 -0.46 17.20 6.08
CA LYS A 82 -1.88 16.88 5.96
C LYS A 82 -2.10 15.47 5.42
N VAL A 83 -3.13 14.81 5.94
CA VAL A 83 -3.57 13.49 5.50
C VAL A 83 -5.04 13.57 5.15
N TYR A 84 -5.37 13.28 3.91
CA TYR A 84 -6.75 13.22 3.42
C TYR A 84 -7.18 11.75 3.32
N LEU A 85 -8.34 11.43 3.88
CA LEU A 85 -8.89 10.08 3.88
C LEU A 85 -10.17 10.00 3.06
N PHE A 86 -10.16 9.19 2.02
CA PHE A 86 -11.36 8.77 1.27
C PHE A 86 -11.76 7.38 1.73
N GLN A 87 -12.84 7.28 2.49
CA GLN A 87 -13.29 6.01 3.07
C GLN A 87 -14.82 6.02 3.27
N PRO A 88 -15.57 5.02 2.73
CA PRO A 88 -16.99 4.88 3.01
C PRO A 88 -17.27 4.74 4.51
N THR A 89 -18.42 5.21 4.94
CA THR A 89 -18.78 5.28 6.38
C THR A 89 -18.73 3.92 7.10
N GLN A 90 -18.91 2.82 6.37
CA GLN A 90 -18.90 1.47 6.94
C GLN A 90 -17.50 0.85 7.06
N SER A 91 -16.50 1.40 6.37
CA SER A 91 -15.12 0.94 6.44
C SER A 91 -14.46 1.51 7.70
N GLY A 92 -13.69 0.71 8.41
CA GLY A 92 -12.99 1.15 9.62
C GLY A 92 -13.77 1.03 10.94
N ALA A 93 -15.08 0.79 10.92
CA ALA A 93 -15.90 0.65 12.13
C ALA A 93 -15.49 -0.53 13.04
N SER A 94 -14.67 -1.45 12.54
CA SER A 94 -14.13 -2.60 13.30
C SER A 94 -12.80 -2.31 14.00
N ILE A 95 -12.20 -1.13 13.79
CA ILE A 95 -10.93 -0.73 14.41
C ILE A 95 -11.24 0.04 15.68
N LYS A 96 -10.88 -0.49 16.84
CA LYS A 96 -11.25 0.10 18.15
C LYS A 96 -10.64 1.48 18.41
N GLU A 97 -9.41 1.72 18.00
CA GLU A 97 -8.70 2.99 18.17
C GLU A 97 -8.16 3.41 16.80
N ASN A 98 -9.06 3.87 15.95
CA ASN A 98 -8.68 4.26 14.60
C ASN A 98 -7.99 5.64 14.64
N ILE A 99 -6.69 5.65 14.35
CA ILE A 99 -5.91 6.89 14.31
C ILE A 99 -6.48 7.92 13.35
N PHE A 100 -7.15 7.47 12.30
CA PHE A 100 -7.76 8.36 11.31
C PHE A 100 -9.03 9.09 11.85
N ASP A 101 -9.61 8.60 12.95
CA ASP A 101 -10.70 9.32 13.62
C ASP A 101 -10.22 10.62 14.29
N THR A 102 -8.92 10.79 14.46
CA THR A 102 -8.29 12.02 14.96
C THR A 102 -8.03 13.06 13.87
N LEU A 103 -8.23 12.72 12.61
CA LEU A 103 -8.09 13.67 11.51
C LEU A 103 -9.18 14.77 11.61
N PRO A 104 -8.85 16.00 11.20
CA PRO A 104 -9.84 17.05 11.07
C PRO A 104 -11.00 16.62 10.16
N PRO A 105 -12.25 16.97 10.49
CA PRO A 105 -13.42 16.55 9.70
C PRO A 105 -13.36 16.95 8.22
N ASP A 106 -12.68 18.04 7.90
CA ASP A 106 -12.48 18.56 6.54
C ASP A 106 -11.38 17.80 5.76
N GLN A 107 -10.74 16.80 6.38
CA GLN A 107 -9.79 15.89 5.74
C GLN A 107 -10.37 14.49 5.54
N ILE A 108 -11.64 14.25 5.95
CA ILE A 108 -12.30 12.94 5.85
C ILE A 108 -13.44 13.03 4.85
N TYR A 109 -13.32 12.29 3.75
CA TYR A 109 -14.30 12.21 2.67
C TYR A 109 -14.93 10.82 2.64
N ARG A 110 -16.24 10.76 2.66
CA ARG A 110 -17.00 9.50 2.67
C ARG A 110 -17.22 8.91 1.29
N GLU A 111 -16.88 9.67 0.26
CA GLU A 111 -17.05 9.30 -1.14
C GLU A 111 -15.90 9.86 -1.99
N LEU A 112 -15.45 9.07 -2.95
CA LEU A 112 -14.49 9.52 -3.97
C LEU A 112 -15.27 10.06 -5.19
N SER A 113 -15.78 11.28 -5.10
CA SER A 113 -16.35 11.99 -6.24
C SER A 113 -15.29 12.85 -6.96
N TYR A 114 -15.64 13.35 -8.15
CA TYR A 114 -14.79 14.30 -8.85
C TYR A 114 -14.62 15.58 -8.03
N GLU A 115 -15.72 16.09 -7.50
CA GLU A 115 -15.77 17.33 -6.74
C GLU A 115 -14.92 17.26 -5.47
N ASN A 116 -15.06 16.19 -4.70
CA ASN A 116 -14.27 15.97 -3.48
C ASN A 116 -12.77 15.84 -3.81
N LEU A 117 -12.43 15.10 -4.87
CA LEU A 117 -11.04 14.91 -5.26
C LEU A 117 -10.43 16.21 -5.81
N GLU A 118 -11.21 17.04 -6.53
CA GLU A 118 -10.75 18.34 -7.02
C GLU A 118 -10.53 19.33 -5.89
N GLU A 119 -11.42 19.36 -4.89
CA GLU A 119 -11.23 20.14 -3.67
C GLU A 119 -9.91 19.77 -2.98
N VAL A 120 -9.67 18.46 -2.78
CA VAL A 120 -8.43 17.98 -2.16
C VAL A 120 -7.22 18.35 -3.02
N LYS A 121 -7.30 18.24 -4.36
CA LYS A 121 -6.22 18.64 -5.26
C LYS A 121 -5.85 20.11 -5.08
N ILE A 122 -6.82 21.02 -5.04
CA ILE A 122 -6.57 22.47 -4.83
C ILE A 122 -5.81 22.70 -3.52
N ARG A 123 -6.26 22.08 -2.43
CA ARG A 123 -5.60 22.18 -1.13
C ARG A 123 -4.16 21.64 -1.16
N ILE A 124 -3.92 20.54 -1.88
CA ILE A 124 -2.58 19.96 -2.04
C ILE A 124 -1.68 20.90 -2.85
N GLU A 125 -2.19 21.54 -3.91
CA GLU A 125 -1.45 22.51 -4.70
C GLU A 125 -1.02 23.72 -3.86
N GLU A 126 -1.92 24.23 -3.01
CA GLU A 126 -1.63 25.29 -2.04
C GLU A 126 -0.57 24.89 -1.01
N ASP A 127 -0.69 23.69 -0.45
CA ASP A 127 0.29 23.14 0.51
C ASP A 127 1.67 22.95 -0.15
N ALA A 128 1.71 22.39 -1.36
CA ALA A 128 2.94 22.17 -2.11
C ALA A 128 3.66 23.50 -2.45
N ALA A 129 2.91 24.55 -2.76
CA ALA A 129 3.45 25.90 -2.99
C ALA A 129 4.14 26.48 -1.74
N GLN A 130 3.72 26.04 -0.53
CA GLN A 130 4.33 26.38 0.75
C GLN A 130 5.43 25.40 1.17
N GLY A 131 5.77 24.42 0.33
CA GLY A 131 6.77 23.39 0.64
C GLY A 131 6.29 22.30 1.57
N LEU A 132 4.99 22.21 1.87
CA LEU A 132 4.37 21.21 2.73
C LEU A 132 4.17 19.88 1.96
N SER A 133 4.13 18.77 2.70
CA SER A 133 3.91 17.44 2.13
C SER A 133 2.55 16.90 2.57
N SER A 134 1.81 16.35 1.60
CA SER A 134 0.47 15.82 1.82
C SER A 134 0.41 14.32 1.50
N CYS A 135 -0.58 13.66 2.09
CA CYS A 135 -0.89 12.27 1.82
C CYS A 135 -2.39 12.09 1.53
N ILE A 136 -2.73 11.25 0.57
CA ILE A 136 -4.10 10.79 0.37
C ILE A 136 -4.16 9.28 0.63
N ILE A 137 -5.12 8.86 1.44
CA ILE A 137 -5.44 7.46 1.68
C ILE A 137 -6.80 7.16 1.04
N PHE A 138 -6.84 6.20 0.14
CA PHE A 138 -8.05 5.71 -0.51
C PHE A 138 -8.34 4.30 0.01
N ASP A 139 -9.35 4.15 0.84
CA ASP A 139 -9.74 2.85 1.40
C ASP A 139 -11.09 2.39 0.85
N ASP A 140 -11.05 1.33 0.03
CA ASP A 140 -12.20 0.66 -0.57
C ASP A 140 -13.10 1.54 -1.47
N VAL A 141 -12.49 2.47 -2.22
CA VAL A 141 -13.16 3.43 -3.11
C VAL A 141 -12.86 3.19 -4.60
N THR A 142 -12.59 1.94 -4.98
CA THR A 142 -12.21 1.60 -6.37
C THR A 142 -13.36 1.70 -7.37
N ALA A 143 -14.60 1.55 -6.91
CA ALA A 143 -15.77 1.58 -7.78
C ALA A 143 -15.93 2.95 -8.47
N GLU A 144 -15.55 4.01 -7.81
CA GLU A 144 -15.67 5.39 -8.23
C GLU A 144 -14.67 5.76 -9.34
N LEU A 145 -13.57 5.04 -9.44
CA LEU A 145 -12.61 5.19 -10.56
C LEU A 145 -13.15 4.69 -11.92
N LYS A 146 -14.35 4.13 -11.96
CA LYS A 146 -15.08 3.90 -13.23
C LYS A 146 -15.56 5.20 -13.87
N ASN A 147 -15.75 6.24 -13.08
CA ASN A 147 -16.04 7.57 -13.61
C ASN A 147 -14.79 8.12 -14.31
N LYS A 148 -14.93 8.50 -15.58
CA LYS A 148 -13.80 8.96 -16.40
C LYS A 148 -13.18 10.26 -15.88
N GLN A 149 -13.98 11.19 -15.38
CA GLN A 149 -13.49 12.47 -14.85
C GLN A 149 -12.71 12.25 -13.56
N THR A 150 -13.23 11.46 -12.62
CA THR A 150 -12.54 11.10 -11.38
C THR A 150 -11.23 10.35 -11.67
N LEU A 151 -11.25 9.40 -12.61
CA LEU A 151 -10.05 8.67 -13.02
C LEU A 151 -9.00 9.59 -13.64
N GLN A 152 -9.42 10.54 -14.50
CA GLN A 152 -8.51 11.50 -15.12
C GLN A 152 -7.85 12.41 -14.08
N LEU A 153 -8.62 12.89 -13.11
CA LEU A 153 -8.11 13.71 -12.02
C LEU A 153 -7.16 12.91 -11.12
N PHE A 154 -7.51 11.68 -10.81
CA PHE A 154 -6.61 10.75 -10.08
C PHE A 154 -5.28 10.57 -10.82
N LYS A 155 -5.31 10.37 -12.14
CA LYS A 155 -4.09 10.28 -12.97
C LYS A 155 -3.27 11.57 -12.90
N GLN A 156 -3.89 12.74 -12.95
CA GLN A 156 -3.18 14.01 -12.83
C GLN A 156 -2.42 14.10 -11.49
N LEU A 157 -3.08 13.74 -10.38
CA LEU A 157 -2.44 13.68 -9.07
C LEU A 157 -1.27 12.68 -9.07
N ALA A 158 -1.48 11.48 -9.60
CA ALA A 158 -0.49 10.42 -9.65
C ALA A 158 0.76 10.80 -10.45
N PHE A 159 0.60 11.39 -11.62
CA PHE A 159 1.71 11.83 -12.47
C PHE A 159 2.46 13.03 -11.89
N ASN A 160 1.73 13.97 -11.27
CA ASN A 160 2.31 15.19 -10.71
C ASN A 160 2.73 15.06 -9.24
N ARG A 161 2.60 13.88 -8.62
CA ARG A 161 2.79 13.67 -7.18
C ARG A 161 4.11 14.23 -6.62
N ARG A 162 5.20 14.14 -7.41
CA ARG A 162 6.51 14.66 -6.98
C ARG A 162 6.50 16.19 -6.88
N HIS A 163 5.92 16.86 -7.85
CA HIS A 163 5.76 18.32 -7.84
C HIS A 163 4.78 18.78 -6.76
N LEU A 164 3.74 17.97 -6.51
CA LEU A 164 2.72 18.20 -5.48
C LEU A 164 3.16 17.76 -4.07
N ARG A 165 4.40 17.26 -3.93
CA ARG A 165 4.90 16.69 -2.64
C ARG A 165 3.89 15.72 -2.01
N LEU A 166 3.22 14.95 -2.85
CA LEU A 166 2.10 14.08 -2.51
C LEU A 166 2.50 12.62 -2.45
N SER A 167 2.08 11.92 -1.40
CA SER A 167 2.08 10.46 -1.33
C SER A 167 0.65 9.94 -1.39
N MET A 168 0.45 8.81 -2.06
CA MET A 168 -0.87 8.22 -2.27
C MET A 168 -0.87 6.76 -1.81
N PHE A 169 -1.80 6.42 -0.93
CA PHE A 169 -2.01 5.06 -0.41
C PHE A 169 -3.37 4.56 -0.88
N PHE A 170 -3.39 3.43 -1.56
CA PHE A 170 -4.61 2.91 -2.17
C PHE A 170 -4.85 1.46 -1.75
N LEU A 171 -5.93 1.21 -1.03
CA LEU A 171 -6.29 -0.09 -0.50
C LEU A 171 -7.37 -0.71 -1.38
N VAL A 172 -7.09 -1.86 -1.98
CA VAL A 172 -7.98 -2.53 -2.91
C VAL A 172 -8.20 -3.99 -2.53
N GLN A 173 -9.35 -4.53 -2.91
CA GLN A 173 -9.68 -5.92 -2.64
C GLN A 173 -9.11 -6.88 -3.71
N THR A 174 -8.92 -6.39 -4.93
CA THR A 174 -8.44 -7.19 -6.06
C THR A 174 -7.59 -6.36 -7.02
N TRP A 175 -6.55 -6.98 -7.59
CA TRP A 175 -5.73 -6.38 -8.64
C TRP A 175 -6.55 -5.92 -9.84
N PHE A 176 -7.57 -6.70 -10.20
CA PHE A 176 -8.39 -6.42 -11.37
C PHE A 176 -9.30 -5.19 -11.22
N SER A 177 -9.51 -4.69 -10.00
CA SER A 177 -10.22 -3.42 -9.78
C SER A 177 -9.35 -2.19 -10.05
N VAL A 178 -8.03 -2.36 -10.12
CA VAL A 178 -7.10 -1.27 -10.45
C VAL A 178 -7.11 -1.04 -11.96
N PRO A 179 -7.45 0.18 -12.44
CA PRO A 179 -7.39 0.51 -13.85
C PRO A 179 -6.01 0.22 -14.46
N LYS A 180 -5.99 -0.38 -15.66
CA LYS A 180 -4.74 -0.83 -16.30
C LYS A 180 -3.70 0.29 -16.42
N GLU A 181 -4.17 1.50 -16.71
CA GLU A 181 -3.33 2.68 -16.88
C GLU A 181 -2.62 3.12 -15.59
N LEU A 182 -3.12 2.69 -14.43
CA LEU A 182 -2.54 3.01 -13.13
C LEU A 182 -1.57 1.92 -12.63
N ARG A 183 -1.61 0.71 -13.18
CA ARG A 183 -0.90 -0.44 -12.64
C ARG A 183 0.62 -0.28 -12.60
N ARG A 184 1.18 0.45 -13.56
CA ARG A 184 2.63 0.72 -13.64
C ARG A 184 3.08 1.99 -12.91
N LEU A 185 2.16 2.71 -12.27
CA LEU A 185 2.49 3.93 -11.53
C LEU A 185 2.83 3.69 -10.06
N TRP A 186 2.53 2.50 -9.56
CA TRP A 186 2.75 2.15 -8.17
C TRP A 186 4.24 1.94 -7.92
N THR A 187 4.79 2.65 -6.93
CA THR A 187 6.18 2.53 -6.50
C THR A 187 6.35 1.47 -5.42
N ASN A 188 5.26 1.17 -4.71
CA ASN A 188 5.24 0.16 -3.65
C ASN A 188 3.98 -0.69 -3.77
N LEU A 189 4.14 -2.01 -3.74
CA LEU A 189 3.02 -2.95 -3.68
C LEU A 189 3.11 -3.77 -2.40
N PHE A 190 2.05 -3.75 -1.60
CA PHE A 190 1.85 -4.61 -0.44
C PHE A 190 0.77 -5.62 -0.79
N ILE A 191 1.19 -6.84 -1.12
CA ILE A 191 0.30 -7.89 -1.64
C ILE A 191 0.04 -8.90 -0.53
N PHE A 192 -1.14 -8.82 0.07
CA PHE A 192 -1.65 -9.86 0.95
C PHE A 192 -2.10 -11.06 0.11
N LYS A 193 -2.50 -12.16 0.76
CA LYS A 193 -2.89 -13.37 0.05
C LYS A 193 -4.06 -13.12 -0.91
N VAL A 194 -3.76 -13.12 -2.20
CA VAL A 194 -4.72 -13.00 -3.32
C VAL A 194 -4.93 -14.35 -4.00
N SER A 195 -5.76 -14.40 -5.04
CA SER A 195 -5.91 -15.57 -5.87
C SER A 195 -4.64 -15.85 -6.70
N LYS A 196 -4.42 -17.11 -7.08
CA LYS A 196 -3.28 -17.50 -7.91
C LYS A 196 -3.27 -16.74 -9.24
N ASN A 197 -4.44 -16.55 -9.85
CA ASN A 197 -4.56 -15.83 -11.12
C ASN A 197 -4.17 -14.36 -10.99
N GLU A 198 -4.58 -13.70 -9.91
CA GLU A 198 -4.16 -12.31 -9.64
C GLU A 198 -2.65 -12.21 -9.46
N MET A 199 -2.07 -13.15 -8.70
CA MET A 199 -0.63 -13.14 -8.45
C MET A 199 0.19 -13.34 -9.73
N VAL A 200 -0.27 -14.24 -10.62
CA VAL A 200 0.35 -14.41 -11.94
C VAL A 200 0.30 -13.12 -12.75
N ASN A 201 -0.85 -12.44 -12.77
CA ASN A 201 -0.96 -11.17 -13.50
C ASN A 201 -0.06 -10.08 -12.92
N ILE A 202 0.03 -9.97 -11.59
CA ILE A 202 0.95 -9.01 -10.93
C ILE A 202 2.39 -9.36 -11.29
N TRP A 203 2.73 -10.65 -11.28
CA TRP A 203 4.08 -11.12 -11.62
C TRP A 203 4.46 -10.72 -13.04
N ASP A 204 3.60 -11.04 -14.01
CA ASP A 204 3.85 -10.72 -15.42
C ASP A 204 3.85 -9.21 -15.71
N GLU A 205 2.95 -8.43 -15.06
CA GLU A 205 2.79 -7.02 -15.38
C GLU A 205 3.80 -6.11 -14.67
N ILE A 206 4.33 -6.52 -13.51
CA ILE A 206 5.10 -5.64 -12.62
C ILE A 206 6.48 -6.20 -12.27
N ILE A 207 6.58 -7.49 -11.92
CA ILE A 207 7.82 -8.06 -11.38
C ILE A 207 8.76 -8.48 -12.52
N GLU A 208 8.21 -9.04 -13.59
CA GLU A 208 8.94 -9.41 -14.82
C GLU A 208 10.14 -10.35 -14.56
N GLN A 209 10.10 -11.15 -13.46
CA GLN A 209 11.11 -12.15 -13.12
C GLN A 209 10.68 -13.55 -13.59
N ASP A 210 11.61 -14.52 -13.57
CA ASP A 210 11.30 -15.91 -13.94
C ASP A 210 10.11 -16.43 -13.11
N MET A 211 9.12 -16.97 -13.83
CA MET A 211 7.87 -17.45 -13.22
C MET A 211 8.11 -18.64 -12.27
N GLY A 212 9.25 -19.32 -12.36
CA GLY A 212 9.64 -20.41 -11.48
C GLY A 212 9.83 -19.98 -10.02
N TYR A 213 10.17 -18.73 -9.77
CA TYR A 213 10.28 -18.19 -8.40
C TYR A 213 8.93 -17.97 -7.72
N LEU A 214 7.88 -17.73 -8.49
CA LEU A 214 6.57 -17.38 -7.94
C LEU A 214 6.02 -18.43 -6.95
N PRO A 215 6.01 -19.75 -7.23
CA PRO A 215 5.54 -20.75 -6.28
C PRO A 215 6.33 -20.76 -4.97
N LEU A 216 7.64 -20.56 -5.03
CA LEU A 216 8.53 -20.53 -3.87
C LEU A 216 8.20 -19.33 -2.98
N ILE A 217 8.09 -18.16 -3.58
CA ILE A 217 7.75 -16.91 -2.88
C ILE A 217 6.36 -17.01 -2.24
N MET A 218 5.36 -17.49 -2.99
CA MET A 218 4.01 -17.68 -2.45
C MET A 218 3.97 -18.62 -1.26
N LYS A 219 4.72 -19.73 -1.32
CA LYS A 219 4.82 -20.70 -0.24
C LYS A 219 5.52 -20.10 0.99
N GLN A 220 6.56 -19.31 0.78
CA GLN A 220 7.32 -18.67 1.84
C GLN A 220 6.51 -17.57 2.53
N VAL A 221 6.01 -16.61 1.77
CA VAL A 221 5.35 -15.42 2.29
C VAL A 221 4.02 -15.76 2.95
N TYR A 222 3.19 -16.58 2.31
CA TYR A 222 1.82 -16.85 2.76
C TYR A 222 1.67 -18.10 3.62
N ARG A 223 2.77 -18.54 4.29
CA ARG A 223 2.76 -19.69 5.21
C ARG A 223 1.95 -19.44 6.48
N VAL A 224 1.82 -18.17 6.89
CA VAL A 224 1.02 -17.75 8.04
C VAL A 224 0.03 -16.66 7.65
N PRO A 225 -1.09 -16.49 8.38
CA PRO A 225 -2.06 -15.43 8.13
C PRO A 225 -1.45 -14.03 8.22
N TYR A 226 -2.09 -13.08 7.54
CA TYR A 226 -1.76 -11.63 7.57
C TYR A 226 -0.37 -11.24 7.04
N LYS A 227 0.40 -12.18 6.51
CA LYS A 227 1.64 -11.89 5.82
C LYS A 227 1.37 -11.23 4.46
N PHE A 228 2.30 -10.40 4.05
CA PHE A 228 2.27 -9.73 2.76
C PHE A 228 3.63 -9.84 2.06
N LEU A 229 3.58 -9.91 0.75
CA LEU A 229 4.73 -9.67 -0.12
C LEU A 229 4.82 -8.16 -0.34
N PHE A 230 5.94 -7.56 0.03
CA PHE A 230 6.22 -6.18 -0.30
C PHE A 230 7.16 -6.12 -1.51
N ILE A 231 6.84 -5.26 -2.45
CA ILE A 231 7.64 -5.03 -3.66
C ILE A 231 7.86 -3.52 -3.80
N ASN A 232 9.12 -3.13 -3.85
CA ASN A 232 9.50 -1.79 -4.27
C ASN A 232 9.83 -1.83 -5.75
N THR A 233 8.98 -1.25 -6.59
CA THR A 233 9.11 -1.34 -8.05
C THR A 233 10.21 -0.44 -8.59
N ASP A 234 10.59 0.62 -7.87
CA ASP A 234 11.68 1.51 -8.28
C ASP A 234 13.05 0.79 -8.19
N SER A 235 13.21 -0.09 -7.21
CA SER A 235 14.46 -0.84 -6.99
C SER A 235 14.39 -2.30 -7.45
N GLY A 236 13.19 -2.81 -7.77
CA GLY A 236 12.96 -4.22 -8.07
C GLY A 236 13.08 -5.16 -6.86
N ARG A 237 13.25 -4.64 -5.65
CA ARG A 237 13.44 -5.44 -4.44
C ARG A 237 12.12 -6.01 -3.93
N MET A 238 12.18 -7.24 -3.43
CA MET A 238 11.04 -7.98 -2.87
C MET A 238 11.30 -8.36 -1.42
N PHE A 239 10.22 -8.43 -0.61
CA PHE A 239 10.34 -8.70 0.83
C PHE A 239 9.20 -9.62 1.31
N ASP A 240 9.51 -10.58 2.20
CA ASP A 240 8.55 -11.32 3.03
C ASP A 240 8.21 -10.45 4.26
N GLY A 241 7.16 -9.66 4.15
CA GLY A 241 6.93 -8.58 5.11
C GLY A 241 8.02 -7.51 4.96
N TRP A 242 8.96 -7.47 5.91
CA TRP A 242 10.09 -6.54 5.91
C TRP A 242 11.44 -7.23 5.70
N ASP A 243 11.46 -8.56 5.59
CA ASP A 243 12.66 -9.35 5.35
C ASP A 243 12.91 -9.51 3.85
N GLU A 244 14.09 -9.12 3.38
CA GLU A 244 14.41 -9.11 1.95
C GLU A 244 14.48 -10.52 1.35
N ILE A 245 13.86 -10.69 0.20
CA ILE A 245 13.94 -11.90 -0.61
C ILE A 245 15.03 -11.69 -1.66
N LEU A 246 16.04 -12.54 -1.65
CA LEU A 246 17.06 -12.56 -2.67
C LEU A 246 16.76 -13.73 -3.60
N LEU A 247 16.80 -13.47 -4.91
CA LEU A 247 16.73 -14.50 -5.93
C LEU A 247 18.16 -14.89 -6.28
N ASP A 248 18.46 -16.17 -6.22
CA ASP A 248 19.75 -16.68 -6.68
C ASP A 248 19.71 -16.76 -8.21
N ASP A 249 20.68 -16.16 -8.89
CA ASP A 249 20.87 -16.23 -10.36
C ASP A 249 21.21 -17.64 -10.83
#